data_59867a01a574c3264943d16f10b7cfdb
#
_entry.id   59867a01a574c3264943d16f10b7cfdb
#
_cell.length_a   1.000
_cell.length_b   1.000
_cell.length_c   1.000
_cell.angle_alpha   90.00
_cell.angle_beta   90.00
_cell.angle_gamma   90.00
#
_symmetry.space_group_name_H-M   'P 1'
#
loop_
_entity.id
_entity.type
_entity.pdbx_description
1 polymer ?
#
loop_
_entity_poly.entity_id
_entity_poly.type
_entity_poly.pdbx_seq_one_letter_code
_entity_poly.pdbx_strand_id
1 'polypeptide(L)'
;MERFKQKLQAAAIPFRENEPLAAHCTFKIGGPAQLFVMPENEQQLCSAVALCKEQAVRYYLLGNGSNILFADEGFSGVVIDVSALDAEIAVEDTVLTAGAGVRLAALCKAALKHGLSGLEFAYGIPGTVGGAVYMNAGAYGGEMKDVLTTVRYLAAEGEVREVPAAELDLRYRHSIFEENSGCILSAQFHLQPGNAADIRAKMDELMAKRLDKQPLDKPSAGSTFKRPAGAFAAALIDQCGLRGYRHGGAAVSDKHCGFVVNLGGATCADVLALCDEVRAIVKEKTGYDLEKEIRVVR
;
A
#
# COMPACT_ATOMS: atom_id res chain seq x y z
N MET A 1 -4.67 28.21 -0.74
CA MET A 1 -4.06 27.38 0.30
C MET A 1 -4.18 27.99 1.71
N GLU A 2 -4.02 29.31 1.93
CA GLU A 2 -4.17 29.90 3.29
C GLU A 2 -5.55 29.68 3.91
N ARG A 3 -6.65 29.92 3.15
CA ARG A 3 -8.01 29.61 3.63
C ARG A 3 -8.20 28.12 3.97
N PHE A 4 -7.53 27.24 3.26
CA PHE A 4 -7.56 25.80 3.53
C PHE A 4 -6.92 25.50 4.89
N LYS A 5 -5.73 26.04 5.14
CA LYS A 5 -5.02 25.88 6.43
C LYS A 5 -5.82 26.41 7.61
N GLN A 6 -6.44 27.60 7.47
CA GLN A 6 -7.30 28.17 8.51
C GLN A 6 -8.47 27.25 8.86
N LYS A 7 -9.09 26.59 7.85
CA LYS A 7 -10.17 25.63 8.10
C LYS A 7 -9.68 24.35 8.77
N LEU A 8 -8.49 23.83 8.41
CA LEU A 8 -7.87 22.71 9.10
C LEU A 8 -7.60 23.05 10.58
N GLN A 9 -7.05 24.23 10.84
CA GLN A 9 -6.80 24.72 12.21
C GLN A 9 -8.09 24.85 13.02
N ALA A 10 -9.13 25.42 12.44
CA ALA A 10 -10.44 25.57 13.09
C ALA A 10 -11.09 24.21 13.40
N ALA A 11 -10.83 23.18 12.58
CA ALA A 11 -11.27 21.81 12.77
C ALA A 11 -10.33 20.99 13.67
N ALA A 12 -9.26 21.59 14.21
CA ALA A 12 -8.21 20.91 14.98
C ALA A 12 -7.58 19.71 14.24
N ILE A 13 -7.48 19.78 12.92
CA ILE A 13 -6.87 18.74 12.10
C ILE A 13 -5.37 19.03 11.96
N PRO A 14 -4.46 18.14 12.44
CA PRO A 14 -3.03 18.35 12.33
C PRO A 14 -2.56 18.34 10.88
N PHE A 15 -1.63 19.24 10.55
CA PHE A 15 -1.00 19.24 9.23
C PHE A 15 0.44 19.80 9.28
N ARG A 16 1.22 19.50 8.25
CA ARG A 16 2.55 20.05 8.00
C ARG A 16 2.62 20.65 6.61
N GLU A 17 3.44 21.67 6.44
CA GLU A 17 3.70 22.28 5.15
C GLU A 17 5.04 21.79 4.59
N ASN A 18 5.12 21.59 3.27
CA ASN A 18 6.34 21.15 2.58
C ASN A 18 6.96 19.89 3.20
N GLU A 19 6.12 18.96 3.64
CA GLU A 19 6.56 17.73 4.29
C GLU A 19 7.21 16.76 3.27
N PRO A 20 8.46 16.31 3.51
CA PRO A 20 9.15 15.40 2.60
C PRO A 20 8.47 14.03 2.51
N LEU A 21 7.90 13.67 1.35
CA LEU A 21 7.18 12.41 1.15
C LEU A 21 8.09 11.17 1.20
N ALA A 22 9.39 11.34 0.98
CA ALA A 22 10.39 10.29 1.19
C ALA A 22 10.37 9.74 2.64
N ALA A 23 9.97 10.54 3.64
CA ALA A 23 9.82 10.08 5.02
C ALA A 23 8.63 9.14 5.23
N HIS A 24 7.60 9.25 4.36
CA HIS A 24 6.31 8.59 4.49
C HIS A 24 6.08 7.42 3.50
N CYS A 25 7.13 6.95 2.85
CA CYS A 25 7.06 5.76 1.99
C CYS A 25 8.25 4.82 2.22
N THR A 26 8.04 3.53 1.91
CA THR A 26 9.08 2.52 2.10
C THR A 26 10.22 2.61 1.08
N PHE A 27 10.01 3.26 -0.06
CA PHE A 27 11.04 3.48 -1.07
C PHE A 27 12.04 4.59 -0.69
N LYS A 28 11.65 5.47 0.26
CA LYS A 28 12.46 6.62 0.70
C LYS A 28 12.82 7.57 -0.45
N ILE A 29 11.88 7.76 -1.39
CA ILE A 29 11.98 8.65 -2.54
C ILE A 29 10.73 9.53 -2.58
N GLY A 30 10.90 10.81 -2.87
CA GLY A 30 9.81 11.76 -3.05
C GLY A 30 10.13 13.15 -2.52
N GLY A 31 9.77 14.15 -3.30
CA GLY A 31 9.82 15.55 -2.92
C GLY A 31 8.74 15.93 -1.88
N PRO A 32 8.54 17.22 -1.60
CA PRO A 32 7.63 17.66 -0.56
C PRO A 32 6.15 17.58 -0.99
N ALA A 33 5.27 17.24 -0.06
CA ALA A 33 3.85 17.55 -0.17
C ALA A 33 3.61 19.02 0.16
N GLN A 34 2.79 19.73 -0.62
CA GLN A 34 2.44 21.12 -0.31
C GLN A 34 1.77 21.22 1.06
N LEU A 35 0.84 20.30 1.36
CA LEU A 35 0.32 20.05 2.70
C LEU A 35 0.27 18.54 2.96
N PHE A 36 0.66 18.16 4.17
CA PHE A 36 0.57 16.80 4.69
C PHE A 36 -0.38 16.82 5.88
N VAL A 37 -1.57 16.25 5.73
CA VAL A 37 -2.67 16.30 6.70
C VAL A 37 -2.76 14.97 7.42
N MET A 38 -2.83 15.00 8.76
CA MET A 38 -2.79 13.82 9.62
C MET A 38 -4.06 13.74 10.48
N PRO A 39 -5.21 13.30 9.90
CA PRO A 39 -6.43 13.15 10.67
C PRO A 39 -6.26 12.07 11.74
N GLU A 40 -6.69 12.34 12.97
CA GLU A 40 -6.57 11.43 14.11
C GLU A 40 -7.78 10.50 14.26
N ASN A 41 -8.91 10.84 13.61
CA ASN A 41 -10.15 10.07 13.65
C ASN A 41 -10.94 10.21 12.35
N GLU A 42 -11.99 9.38 12.21
CA GLU A 42 -12.85 9.35 11.03
C GLU A 42 -13.51 10.71 10.73
N GLN A 43 -13.97 11.44 11.75
CA GLN A 43 -14.61 12.74 11.56
C GLN A 43 -13.64 13.77 10.96
N GLN A 44 -12.39 13.80 11.44
CA GLN A 44 -11.35 14.67 10.89
C GLN A 44 -10.97 14.27 9.47
N LEU A 45 -10.90 12.96 9.16
CA LEU A 45 -10.67 12.46 7.80
C LEU A 45 -11.77 12.91 6.84
N CYS A 46 -13.04 12.69 7.20
CA CYS A 46 -14.19 13.12 6.40
C CYS A 46 -14.18 14.64 6.17
N SER A 47 -13.86 15.41 7.21
CA SER A 47 -13.75 16.88 7.13
C SER A 47 -12.61 17.31 6.20
N ALA A 48 -11.44 16.68 6.27
CA ALA A 48 -10.30 16.98 5.42
C ALA A 48 -10.62 16.68 3.93
N VAL A 49 -11.24 15.53 3.65
CA VAL A 49 -11.66 15.16 2.29
C VAL A 49 -12.73 16.10 1.77
N ALA A 50 -13.75 16.42 2.58
CA ALA A 50 -14.80 17.38 2.21
C ALA A 50 -14.22 18.77 1.89
N LEU A 51 -13.25 19.21 2.68
CA LEU A 51 -12.57 20.50 2.49
C LEU A 51 -11.77 20.51 1.18
N CYS A 52 -11.07 19.42 0.84
CA CYS A 52 -10.38 19.29 -0.44
C CYS A 52 -11.35 19.43 -1.62
N LYS A 53 -12.50 18.79 -1.54
CA LYS A 53 -13.55 18.85 -2.59
C LYS A 53 -14.17 20.23 -2.68
N GLU A 54 -14.56 20.83 -1.55
CA GLU A 54 -15.17 22.18 -1.50
C GLU A 54 -14.28 23.23 -2.17
N GLN A 55 -12.96 23.12 -1.95
CA GLN A 55 -12.01 24.09 -2.50
C GLN A 55 -11.34 23.64 -3.81
N ALA A 56 -11.79 22.53 -4.40
CA ALA A 56 -11.21 21.93 -5.59
C ALA A 56 -9.68 21.73 -5.49
N VAL A 57 -9.22 21.36 -4.30
CA VAL A 57 -7.80 21.06 -4.03
C VAL A 57 -7.56 19.59 -4.32
N ARG A 58 -6.54 19.32 -5.13
CA ARG A 58 -6.09 17.95 -5.41
C ARG A 58 -5.60 17.29 -4.12
N TYR A 59 -5.99 16.04 -3.87
CA TYR A 59 -5.53 15.30 -2.70
C TYR A 59 -5.17 13.86 -3.04
N TYR A 60 -4.36 13.26 -2.18
CA TYR A 60 -3.96 11.85 -2.25
C TYR A 60 -4.09 11.21 -0.86
N LEU A 61 -4.72 10.03 -0.79
CA LEU A 61 -4.86 9.25 0.44
C LEU A 61 -3.66 8.32 0.60
N LEU A 62 -2.92 8.46 1.67
CA LEU A 62 -1.70 7.71 1.92
C LEU A 62 -1.86 6.79 3.13
N GLY A 63 -1.66 5.48 2.93
CA GLY A 63 -1.45 4.53 4.01
C GLY A 63 0.04 4.44 4.37
N ASN A 64 0.59 3.22 4.43
CA ASN A 64 2.02 3.03 4.74
C ASN A 64 3.00 3.39 3.61
N GLY A 65 2.55 3.84 2.46
CA GLY A 65 3.43 4.18 1.32
C GLY A 65 4.28 3.01 0.80
N SER A 66 3.82 1.76 0.98
CA SER A 66 4.61 0.57 0.66
C SER A 66 4.50 0.09 -0.79
N ASN A 67 3.64 0.73 -1.59
CA ASN A 67 3.51 0.48 -3.04
C ASN A 67 3.57 1.79 -3.85
N ILE A 68 4.24 2.82 -3.31
CA ILE A 68 4.22 4.18 -3.85
C ILE A 68 5.63 4.62 -4.21
N LEU A 69 5.74 5.30 -5.34
CA LEU A 69 6.89 6.10 -5.77
C LEU A 69 6.40 7.55 -5.96
N PHE A 70 6.82 8.43 -5.07
CA PHE A 70 6.51 9.86 -5.20
C PHE A 70 7.48 10.55 -6.16
N ALA A 71 6.98 11.50 -6.93
CA ALA A 71 7.78 12.35 -7.81
C ALA A 71 8.83 13.16 -7.04
N ASP A 72 9.92 13.49 -7.72
CA ASP A 72 11.03 14.28 -7.13
C ASP A 72 10.58 15.71 -6.83
N GLU A 73 9.66 16.26 -7.63
CA GLU A 73 9.01 17.56 -7.43
C GLU A 73 8.02 17.57 -6.25
N GLY A 74 7.66 16.38 -5.76
CA GLY A 74 6.68 16.20 -4.71
C GLY A 74 5.24 16.16 -5.20
N PHE A 75 4.31 16.60 -4.35
CA PHE A 75 2.87 16.61 -4.62
C PHE A 75 2.28 18.00 -4.44
N SER A 76 1.84 18.60 -5.54
CA SER A 76 1.18 19.91 -5.54
C SER A 76 -0.29 19.75 -5.14
N GLY A 77 -0.54 19.72 -3.82
CA GLY A 77 -1.85 19.51 -3.21
C GLY A 77 -1.74 19.01 -1.78
N VAL A 78 -2.73 18.25 -1.35
CA VAL A 78 -2.85 17.71 0.00
C VAL A 78 -2.60 16.21 0.00
N VAL A 79 -1.62 15.73 0.75
CA VAL A 79 -1.49 14.31 1.09
C VAL A 79 -2.16 14.10 2.44
N ILE A 80 -3.14 13.20 2.50
CA ILE A 80 -3.87 12.85 3.73
C ILE A 80 -3.34 11.50 4.20
N ASP A 81 -2.65 11.49 5.33
CA ASP A 81 -2.13 10.26 5.94
C ASP A 81 -3.21 9.56 6.75
N VAL A 82 -3.68 8.43 6.26
CA VAL A 82 -4.67 7.60 6.97
C VAL A 82 -4.03 6.60 7.94
N SER A 83 -2.71 6.53 8.00
CA SER A 83 -2.00 5.60 8.91
C SER A 83 -2.06 6.02 10.37
N ALA A 84 -2.39 7.29 10.64
CA ALA A 84 -2.56 7.85 11.97
C ALA A 84 -3.99 7.73 12.52
N LEU A 85 -4.94 7.28 11.69
CA LEU A 85 -6.33 7.05 12.13
C LEU A 85 -6.39 5.99 13.23
N ASP A 86 -7.43 6.09 14.06
CA ASP A 86 -7.71 5.16 15.14
C ASP A 86 -7.41 3.71 14.73
N ALA A 87 -6.42 3.13 15.39
CA ALA A 87 -5.93 1.78 15.12
C ALA A 87 -6.75 0.74 15.90
N GLU A 88 -8.08 0.92 15.96
CA GLU A 88 -8.96 -0.01 16.65
C GLU A 88 -9.09 -1.32 15.88
N ILE A 89 -9.02 -2.42 16.64
CA ILE A 89 -9.35 -3.77 16.19
C ILE A 89 -10.37 -4.34 17.15
N ALA A 90 -11.58 -4.56 16.68
CA ALA A 90 -12.62 -5.27 17.41
C ALA A 90 -12.67 -6.73 16.95
N VAL A 91 -12.93 -7.65 17.87
CA VAL A 91 -13.05 -9.09 17.59
C VAL A 91 -14.36 -9.58 18.22
N GLU A 92 -15.24 -10.10 17.39
CA GLU A 92 -16.51 -10.71 17.78
C GLU A 92 -16.57 -12.11 17.16
N ASP A 93 -16.49 -13.14 17.99
CA ASP A 93 -16.41 -14.53 17.56
C ASP A 93 -15.32 -14.78 16.50
N THR A 94 -15.72 -14.97 15.24
CA THR A 94 -14.81 -15.20 14.09
C THR A 94 -14.64 -13.98 13.19
N VAL A 95 -15.23 -12.83 13.57
CA VAL A 95 -15.18 -11.60 12.79
C VAL A 95 -14.22 -10.61 13.43
N LEU A 96 -13.24 -10.13 12.63
CA LEU A 96 -12.39 -9.00 12.98
C LEU A 96 -12.82 -7.77 12.22
N THR A 97 -13.03 -6.66 12.93
CA THR A 97 -13.24 -5.33 12.34
C THR A 97 -12.00 -4.48 12.63
N ALA A 98 -11.43 -3.86 11.62
CA ALA A 98 -10.24 -3.03 11.77
C ALA A 98 -10.32 -1.73 10.96
N GLY A 99 -9.87 -0.63 11.56
CA GLY A 99 -9.73 0.67 10.90
C GLY A 99 -8.71 0.63 9.75
N ALA A 100 -8.89 1.49 8.75
CA ALA A 100 -8.04 1.53 7.55
C ALA A 100 -6.56 1.81 7.87
N GLY A 101 -6.25 2.54 8.95
CA GLY A 101 -4.89 2.84 9.42
C GLY A 101 -4.19 1.67 10.11
N VAL A 102 -4.90 0.65 10.54
CA VAL A 102 -4.33 -0.53 11.24
C VAL A 102 -3.26 -1.20 10.38
N ARG A 103 -2.07 -1.43 10.96
CA ARG A 103 -1.01 -2.19 10.30
C ARG A 103 -1.41 -3.66 10.14
N LEU A 104 -1.16 -4.26 8.98
CA LEU A 104 -1.48 -5.67 8.73
C LEU A 104 -0.83 -6.61 9.76
N ALA A 105 0.39 -6.33 10.17
CA ALA A 105 1.05 -7.11 11.22
C ALA A 105 0.31 -7.05 12.57
N ALA A 106 -0.33 -5.92 12.90
CA ALA A 106 -1.16 -5.80 14.11
C ALA A 106 -2.47 -6.58 13.96
N LEU A 107 -3.13 -6.50 12.81
CA LEU A 107 -4.33 -7.29 12.49
C LEU A 107 -4.05 -8.79 12.62
N CYS A 108 -2.96 -9.30 12.01
CA CYS A 108 -2.58 -10.70 12.09
C CYS A 108 -2.26 -11.15 13.53
N LYS A 109 -1.62 -10.28 14.32
CA LYS A 109 -1.38 -10.57 15.77
C LYS A 109 -2.67 -10.61 16.58
N ALA A 110 -3.65 -9.75 16.26
CA ALA A 110 -4.97 -9.81 16.89
C ALA A 110 -5.68 -11.12 16.54
N ALA A 111 -5.69 -11.53 15.28
CA ALA A 111 -6.24 -12.82 14.85
C ALA A 111 -5.59 -14.00 15.61
N LEU A 112 -4.26 -14.04 15.67
CA LEU A 112 -3.51 -15.05 16.43
C LEU A 112 -3.91 -15.07 17.91
N LYS A 113 -4.01 -13.89 18.56
CA LYS A 113 -4.38 -13.78 19.98
C LYS A 113 -5.74 -14.43 20.28
N HIS A 114 -6.65 -14.38 19.32
CA HIS A 114 -8.01 -14.93 19.40
C HIS A 114 -8.14 -16.35 18.78
N GLY A 115 -7.03 -16.97 18.37
CA GLY A 115 -7.04 -18.31 17.77
C GLY A 115 -7.77 -18.36 16.43
N LEU A 116 -7.64 -17.30 15.63
CA LEU A 116 -8.30 -17.16 14.33
C LEU A 116 -7.30 -17.23 13.19
N SER A 117 -7.50 -18.19 12.28
CA SER A 117 -6.68 -18.50 11.11
C SER A 117 -7.27 -17.88 9.85
N GLY A 118 -6.42 -17.54 8.88
CA GLY A 118 -6.79 -17.01 7.56
C GLY A 118 -6.01 -15.76 7.15
N LEU A 119 -5.33 -15.08 8.08
CA LEU A 119 -4.53 -13.87 7.82
C LEU A 119 -3.02 -14.09 7.83
N GLU A 120 -2.53 -15.32 7.96
CA GLU A 120 -1.10 -15.62 8.10
C GLU A 120 -0.29 -15.12 6.91
N PHE A 121 -0.87 -15.14 5.69
CA PHE A 121 -0.25 -14.66 4.46
C PHE A 121 0.09 -13.16 4.52
N ALA A 122 -0.70 -12.39 5.28
CA ALA A 122 -0.60 -10.93 5.35
C ALA A 122 0.43 -10.44 6.37
N TYR A 123 0.90 -11.28 7.28
CA TYR A 123 1.74 -10.89 8.41
C TYR A 123 3.02 -10.14 8.01
N GLY A 124 3.64 -10.55 6.92
CA GLY A 124 4.85 -9.91 6.40
C GLY A 124 4.61 -8.74 5.44
N ILE A 125 3.37 -8.41 5.07
CA ILE A 125 3.09 -7.32 4.13
C ILE A 125 3.19 -5.97 4.86
N PRO A 126 4.06 -5.03 4.41
CA PRO A 126 4.27 -3.76 5.11
C PRO A 126 3.19 -2.73 4.75
N GLY A 127 1.92 -3.08 4.94
CA GLY A 127 0.77 -2.25 4.58
C GLY A 127 -0.14 -1.93 5.76
N THR A 128 -1.11 -1.06 5.51
CA THR A 128 -2.29 -0.86 6.36
C THR A 128 -3.48 -1.62 5.80
N VAL A 129 -4.51 -1.83 6.61
CA VAL A 129 -5.77 -2.47 6.21
C VAL A 129 -6.37 -1.78 4.98
N GLY A 130 -6.52 -0.44 5.00
CA GLY A 130 -7.07 0.29 3.86
C GLY A 130 -6.25 0.11 2.59
N GLY A 131 -4.90 0.21 2.68
CA GLY A 131 -4.02 -0.03 1.52
C GLY A 131 -4.08 -1.48 1.01
N ALA A 132 -4.25 -2.45 1.91
CA ALA A 132 -4.36 -3.86 1.54
C ALA A 132 -5.69 -4.17 0.85
N VAL A 133 -6.80 -3.61 1.32
CA VAL A 133 -8.12 -3.72 0.67
C VAL A 133 -8.09 -3.05 -0.70
N TYR A 134 -7.56 -1.82 -0.78
CA TYR A 134 -7.41 -1.08 -2.03
C TYR A 134 -6.70 -1.89 -3.13
N MET A 135 -5.66 -2.62 -2.77
CA MET A 135 -4.83 -3.40 -3.69
C MET A 135 -5.25 -4.87 -3.79
N ASN A 136 -6.30 -5.32 -3.09
CA ASN A 136 -6.53 -6.74 -2.86
C ASN A 136 -5.19 -7.45 -2.57
N ALA A 137 -4.48 -6.96 -1.55
CA ALA A 137 -3.11 -7.38 -1.27
C ALA A 137 -3.04 -8.88 -1.00
N GLY A 138 -2.04 -9.54 -1.56
CA GLY A 138 -1.85 -10.97 -1.38
C GLY A 138 -0.40 -11.40 -1.43
N ALA A 139 -0.11 -12.52 -0.77
CA ALA A 139 1.19 -13.17 -0.73
C ALA A 139 1.01 -14.66 -0.44
N TYR A 140 1.93 -15.49 -0.94
CA TYR A 140 1.99 -16.94 -0.62
C TYR A 140 0.68 -17.71 -0.86
N GLY A 141 -0.11 -17.29 -1.85
CA GLY A 141 -1.34 -17.97 -2.26
C GLY A 141 -2.62 -17.46 -1.57
N GLY A 142 -2.53 -16.59 -0.56
CA GLY A 142 -3.67 -15.90 0.04
C GLY A 142 -3.77 -14.44 -0.42
N GLU A 143 -4.97 -13.89 -0.41
CA GLU A 143 -5.24 -12.49 -0.73
C GLU A 143 -6.43 -11.95 0.11
N MET A 144 -6.56 -10.61 0.20
CA MET A 144 -7.58 -10.00 1.07
C MET A 144 -8.99 -10.49 0.77
N LYS A 145 -9.35 -10.69 -0.49
CA LYS A 145 -10.68 -11.18 -0.89
C LYS A 145 -11.06 -12.53 -0.28
N ASP A 146 -10.08 -13.35 0.12
CA ASP A 146 -10.34 -14.69 0.66
C ASP A 146 -10.94 -14.65 2.07
N VAL A 147 -10.76 -13.53 2.77
CA VAL A 147 -11.20 -13.34 4.17
C VAL A 147 -12.04 -12.08 4.39
N LEU A 148 -12.02 -11.13 3.46
CA LEU A 148 -12.76 -9.87 3.54
C LEU A 148 -14.27 -10.11 3.34
N THR A 149 -15.08 -9.53 4.21
CA THR A 149 -16.55 -9.63 4.13
C THR A 149 -17.22 -8.32 3.80
N THR A 150 -16.79 -7.23 4.44
CA THR A 150 -17.45 -5.92 4.34
C THR A 150 -16.43 -4.80 4.43
N VAL A 151 -16.67 -3.70 3.72
CA VAL A 151 -15.86 -2.49 3.79
C VAL A 151 -16.75 -1.28 4.01
N ARG A 152 -16.39 -0.44 5.01
CA ARG A 152 -16.92 0.91 5.16
C ARG A 152 -15.97 1.90 4.48
N TYR A 153 -16.51 2.79 3.69
CA TYR A 153 -15.74 3.81 3.02
C TYR A 153 -16.52 5.12 2.84
N LEU A 154 -15.79 6.23 2.78
CA LEU A 154 -16.33 7.52 2.40
C LEU A 154 -16.36 7.59 0.87
N ALA A 155 -17.55 7.64 0.30
CA ALA A 155 -17.75 7.74 -1.14
C ALA A 155 -17.37 9.12 -1.68
N ALA A 156 -17.19 9.21 -3.02
CA ALA A 156 -16.87 10.46 -3.68
C ALA A 156 -17.93 11.56 -3.44
N GLU A 157 -19.18 11.21 -3.18
CA GLU A 157 -20.26 12.15 -2.88
C GLU A 157 -20.20 12.69 -1.45
N GLY A 158 -19.39 12.09 -0.56
CA GLY A 158 -19.24 12.49 0.84
C GLY A 158 -20.08 11.66 1.81
N GLU A 159 -20.76 10.64 1.32
CA GLU A 159 -21.53 9.69 2.14
C GLU A 159 -20.67 8.52 2.61
N VAL A 160 -20.87 8.09 3.85
CA VAL A 160 -20.27 6.84 4.33
C VAL A 160 -21.15 5.68 3.87
N ARG A 161 -20.55 4.74 3.15
CA ARG A 161 -21.22 3.53 2.65
C ARG A 161 -20.56 2.30 3.26
N GLU A 162 -21.37 1.27 3.42
CA GLU A 162 -20.93 -0.06 3.80
C GLU A 162 -21.36 -1.03 2.70
N VAL A 163 -20.40 -1.80 2.17
CA VAL A 163 -20.65 -2.70 1.03
C VAL A 163 -20.01 -4.06 1.27
N PRO A 164 -20.63 -5.14 0.82
CA PRO A 164 -20.04 -6.47 0.87
C PRO A 164 -18.84 -6.58 -0.06
N ALA A 165 -17.87 -7.43 0.30
CA ALA A 165 -16.65 -7.65 -0.48
C ALA A 165 -16.93 -8.10 -1.93
N ALA A 166 -18.06 -8.78 -2.18
CA ALA A 166 -18.49 -9.20 -3.51
C ALA A 166 -18.73 -8.04 -4.49
N GLU A 167 -19.03 -6.83 -3.98
CA GLU A 167 -19.28 -5.63 -4.78
C GLU A 167 -17.98 -4.82 -5.05
N LEU A 168 -16.83 -5.25 -4.50
CA LEU A 168 -15.57 -4.50 -4.57
C LEU A 168 -14.73 -4.83 -5.81
N ASP A 169 -15.17 -5.71 -6.70
CA ASP A 169 -14.42 -6.17 -7.89
C ASP A 169 -12.95 -6.53 -7.56
N LEU A 170 -12.76 -7.33 -6.52
CA LEU A 170 -11.45 -7.70 -6.03
C LEU A 170 -10.77 -8.69 -6.97
N ARG A 171 -9.82 -8.20 -7.75
CA ARG A 171 -8.99 -8.95 -8.68
C ARG A 171 -7.51 -8.80 -8.31
N TYR A 172 -6.62 -9.41 -9.07
CA TYR A 172 -5.18 -9.26 -8.87
C TYR A 172 -4.76 -7.79 -8.89
N ARG A 173 -4.34 -7.26 -7.73
CA ARG A 173 -3.91 -5.87 -7.51
C ARG A 173 -4.96 -4.83 -7.91
N HIS A 174 -6.23 -5.13 -7.71
CA HIS A 174 -7.33 -4.26 -8.10
C HIS A 174 -8.50 -4.31 -7.11
N SER A 175 -9.17 -3.17 -6.97
CA SER A 175 -10.48 -3.01 -6.36
C SER A 175 -11.21 -1.80 -6.98
N ILE A 176 -12.52 -1.66 -6.75
CA ILE A 176 -13.32 -0.51 -7.23
C ILE A 176 -12.76 0.85 -6.76
N PHE A 177 -11.96 0.87 -5.70
CA PHE A 177 -11.37 2.11 -5.16
C PHE A 177 -10.33 2.73 -6.09
N GLU A 178 -9.84 2.00 -7.08
CA GLU A 178 -9.01 2.57 -8.16
C GLU A 178 -9.79 3.56 -9.03
N GLU A 179 -11.09 3.33 -9.20
CA GLU A 179 -11.94 4.07 -10.13
C GLU A 179 -12.85 5.07 -9.43
N ASN A 180 -13.37 4.71 -8.25
CA ASN A 180 -14.40 5.52 -7.56
C ASN A 180 -13.83 6.55 -6.58
N SER A 181 -12.51 6.60 -6.36
CA SER A 181 -11.86 7.53 -5.44
C SER A 181 -12.39 7.48 -4.00
N GLY A 182 -13.00 6.38 -3.58
CA GLY A 182 -13.50 6.17 -2.24
C GLY A 182 -12.37 6.07 -1.21
N CYS A 183 -12.58 6.64 -0.03
CA CYS A 183 -11.66 6.55 1.09
C CYS A 183 -12.09 5.42 2.03
N ILE A 184 -11.33 4.33 2.09
CA ILE A 184 -11.62 3.21 3.00
C ILE A 184 -11.45 3.69 4.45
N LEU A 185 -12.46 3.42 5.28
CA LEU A 185 -12.52 3.79 6.70
C LEU A 185 -12.24 2.58 7.59
N SER A 186 -12.88 1.44 7.31
CA SER A 186 -12.68 0.18 8.02
C SER A 186 -13.03 -1.02 7.15
N ALA A 187 -12.57 -2.20 7.57
CA ALA A 187 -12.87 -3.45 6.92
C ALA A 187 -13.18 -4.54 7.94
N GLN A 188 -14.08 -5.47 7.56
CA GLN A 188 -14.40 -6.66 8.33
C GLN A 188 -13.85 -7.90 7.64
N PHE A 189 -13.32 -8.81 8.45
CA PHE A 189 -12.72 -10.07 8.01
C PHE A 189 -13.39 -11.21 8.75
N HIS A 190 -13.85 -12.24 8.01
CA HIS A 190 -14.34 -13.48 8.61
C HIS A 190 -13.24 -14.53 8.54
N LEU A 191 -12.84 -15.02 9.70
CA LEU A 191 -11.74 -15.96 9.88
C LEU A 191 -12.24 -17.29 10.41
N GLN A 192 -11.38 -18.29 10.43
CA GLN A 192 -11.71 -19.63 10.92
C GLN A 192 -11.07 -19.87 12.29
N PRO A 193 -11.75 -20.52 13.23
CA PRO A 193 -11.12 -21.00 14.45
C PRO A 193 -9.93 -21.91 14.12
N GLY A 194 -8.79 -21.72 14.81
CA GLY A 194 -7.58 -22.47 14.59
C GLY A 194 -6.75 -22.62 15.86
N ASN A 195 -5.75 -23.49 15.79
CA ASN A 195 -4.78 -23.64 16.88
C ASN A 195 -3.77 -22.49 16.86
N ALA A 196 -3.61 -21.78 17.96
CA ALA A 196 -2.71 -20.63 18.03
C ALA A 196 -1.24 -20.99 17.75
N ALA A 197 -0.78 -22.21 18.12
CA ALA A 197 0.57 -22.64 17.83
C ALA A 197 0.79 -22.85 16.30
N ASP A 198 -0.20 -23.43 15.61
CA ASP A 198 -0.14 -23.67 14.16
C ASP A 198 -0.20 -22.35 13.39
N ILE A 199 -1.08 -21.42 13.81
CA ILE A 199 -1.17 -20.06 13.24
C ILE A 199 0.17 -19.34 13.38
N ARG A 200 0.77 -19.37 14.59
CA ARG A 200 2.08 -18.78 14.85
C ARG A 200 3.16 -19.41 13.98
N ALA A 201 3.23 -20.73 13.93
CA ALA A 201 4.20 -21.45 13.12
C ALA A 201 4.09 -21.07 11.64
N LYS A 202 2.85 -20.92 11.13
CA LYS A 202 2.62 -20.48 9.74
C LYS A 202 3.06 -19.04 9.50
N MET A 203 2.73 -18.11 10.38
CA MET A 203 3.19 -16.73 10.30
C MET A 203 4.72 -16.64 10.28
N ASP A 204 5.40 -17.39 11.17
CA ASP A 204 6.85 -17.40 11.29
C ASP A 204 7.50 -18.04 10.04
N GLU A 205 6.94 -19.14 9.52
CA GLU A 205 7.37 -19.77 8.26
C GLU A 205 7.32 -18.78 7.10
N LEU A 206 6.19 -18.06 6.93
CA LEU A 206 6.01 -17.13 5.82
C LEU A 206 6.91 -15.90 5.95
N MET A 207 7.13 -15.43 7.20
CA MET A 207 8.08 -14.35 7.47
C MET A 207 9.52 -14.78 7.17
N ALA A 208 9.93 -15.98 7.57
CA ALA A 208 11.25 -16.51 7.27
C ALA A 208 11.49 -16.63 5.75
N LYS A 209 10.52 -17.15 4.99
CA LYS A 209 10.57 -17.19 3.52
C LYS A 209 10.72 -15.79 2.92
N ARG A 210 10.07 -14.79 3.51
CA ARG A 210 10.15 -13.40 3.05
C ARG A 210 11.52 -12.80 3.32
N LEU A 211 12.04 -12.97 4.52
CA LEU A 211 13.38 -12.52 4.92
C LEU A 211 14.48 -13.16 4.07
N ASP A 212 14.33 -14.45 3.75
CA ASP A 212 15.26 -15.18 2.89
C ASP A 212 15.26 -14.65 1.45
N LYS A 213 14.08 -14.41 0.84
CA LYS A 213 13.94 -14.15 -0.59
C LYS A 213 13.86 -12.68 -1.00
N GLN A 214 13.46 -11.77 -0.10
CA GLN A 214 13.22 -10.37 -0.45
C GLN A 214 14.25 -9.42 0.16
N PRO A 215 14.59 -8.30 -0.52
CA PRO A 215 15.59 -7.33 -0.06
C PRO A 215 15.00 -6.38 0.98
N LEU A 216 14.58 -6.90 2.15
CA LEU A 216 13.93 -6.10 3.20
C LEU A 216 14.88 -5.15 3.93
N ASP A 217 16.18 -5.31 3.72
CA ASP A 217 17.26 -4.46 4.21
C ASP A 217 17.45 -3.19 3.37
N LYS A 218 16.82 -3.11 2.20
CA LYS A 218 16.92 -1.95 1.29
C LYS A 218 15.57 -1.29 1.07
N PRO A 219 15.51 0.05 0.98
CA PRO A 219 14.28 0.76 0.65
C PRO A 219 13.74 0.35 -0.72
N SER A 220 12.45 0.02 -0.79
CA SER A 220 11.73 -0.37 -2.02
C SER A 220 10.23 -0.21 -1.84
N ALA A 221 9.46 -0.30 -2.92
CA ALA A 221 8.00 -0.36 -2.90
C ALA A 221 7.46 -1.78 -3.20
N GLY A 222 8.16 -2.82 -2.74
CA GLY A 222 7.78 -4.21 -3.02
C GLY A 222 8.11 -4.65 -4.44
N SER A 223 7.30 -5.55 -5.00
CA SER A 223 7.42 -5.97 -6.39
C SER A 223 7.15 -4.80 -7.33
N THR A 224 8.08 -4.53 -8.23
CA THR A 224 8.03 -3.37 -9.11
C THR A 224 7.12 -3.58 -10.32
N PHE A 225 7.03 -4.83 -10.79
CA PHE A 225 6.23 -5.20 -11.95
C PHE A 225 5.16 -6.22 -11.59
N LYS A 226 3.99 -6.09 -12.20
CA LYS A 226 2.91 -7.07 -12.14
C LYS A 226 3.36 -8.41 -12.73
N ARG A 227 2.73 -9.49 -12.28
CA ARG A 227 2.93 -10.81 -12.87
C ARG A 227 2.29 -10.85 -14.25
N PRO A 228 3.06 -11.06 -15.33
CA PRO A 228 2.48 -11.26 -16.65
C PRO A 228 1.78 -12.63 -16.76
N ALA A 229 0.84 -12.74 -17.68
CA ALA A 229 0.14 -14.01 -17.93
C ALA A 229 1.14 -15.13 -18.30
N GLY A 230 1.06 -16.25 -17.59
CA GLY A 230 1.89 -17.44 -17.85
C GLY A 230 3.35 -17.35 -17.39
N ALA A 231 3.80 -16.24 -16.77
CA ALA A 231 5.18 -16.09 -16.34
C ALA A 231 5.30 -15.31 -15.01
N PHE A 232 6.52 -15.20 -14.49
CA PHE A 232 6.86 -14.40 -13.32
C PHE A 232 7.82 -13.29 -13.73
N ALA A 233 7.49 -12.03 -13.46
CA ALA A 233 8.32 -10.87 -13.81
C ALA A 233 9.76 -11.02 -13.28
N ALA A 234 9.92 -11.45 -12.02
CA ALA A 234 11.24 -11.66 -11.43
C ALA A 234 12.10 -12.70 -12.18
N ALA A 235 11.47 -13.79 -12.64
CA ALA A 235 12.17 -14.84 -13.40
C ALA A 235 12.58 -14.35 -14.79
N LEU A 236 11.72 -13.60 -15.48
CA LEU A 236 12.04 -12.99 -16.78
C LEU A 236 13.19 -12.00 -16.68
N ILE A 237 13.17 -11.13 -15.64
CA ILE A 237 14.23 -10.15 -15.40
C ILE A 237 15.57 -10.84 -15.11
N ASP A 238 15.54 -11.91 -14.28
CA ASP A 238 16.72 -12.70 -13.93
C ASP A 238 17.28 -13.44 -15.16
N GLN A 239 16.41 -14.06 -15.97
CA GLN A 239 16.77 -14.74 -17.22
C GLN A 239 17.42 -13.80 -18.24
N CYS A 240 17.03 -12.52 -18.23
CA CYS A 240 17.66 -11.50 -19.08
C CYS A 240 19.04 -11.04 -18.58
N GLY A 241 19.53 -11.51 -17.42
CA GLY A 241 20.80 -11.13 -16.82
C GLY A 241 20.78 -9.75 -16.15
N LEU A 242 19.60 -9.27 -15.71
CA LEU A 242 19.42 -7.93 -15.16
C LEU A 242 19.54 -7.85 -13.64
N ARG A 243 19.98 -8.92 -12.97
CA ARG A 243 20.27 -8.92 -11.54
C ARG A 243 21.36 -7.88 -11.23
N GLY A 244 21.08 -6.96 -10.29
CA GLY A 244 22.01 -5.87 -9.95
C GLY A 244 22.14 -4.76 -11.01
N TYR A 245 21.35 -4.80 -12.09
CA TYR A 245 21.33 -3.75 -13.11
C TYR A 245 20.91 -2.40 -12.52
N ARG A 246 21.60 -1.32 -12.89
CA ARG A 246 21.50 -0.01 -12.22
C ARG A 246 21.21 1.13 -13.18
N HIS A 247 20.45 2.12 -12.67
CA HIS A 247 20.35 3.45 -13.26
C HIS A 247 20.38 4.48 -12.12
N GLY A 248 21.32 5.41 -12.15
CA GLY A 248 21.54 6.36 -11.05
C GLY A 248 21.65 5.66 -9.68
N GLY A 249 20.87 6.08 -8.72
CA GLY A 249 20.79 5.48 -7.38
C GLY A 249 19.88 4.26 -7.27
N ALA A 250 19.15 3.90 -8.33
CA ALA A 250 18.22 2.76 -8.33
C ALA A 250 18.89 1.49 -8.90
N ALA A 251 18.48 0.31 -8.42
CA ALA A 251 18.96 -0.97 -8.93
C ALA A 251 17.89 -2.06 -8.90
N VAL A 252 17.95 -3.00 -9.84
CA VAL A 252 17.32 -4.31 -9.70
C VAL A 252 18.02 -5.04 -8.56
N SER A 253 17.26 -5.54 -7.60
CA SER A 253 17.83 -6.18 -6.42
C SER A 253 18.62 -7.44 -6.77
N ASP A 254 19.81 -7.57 -6.17
CA ASP A 254 20.63 -8.79 -6.25
C ASP A 254 19.96 -10.01 -5.58
N LYS A 255 19.05 -9.78 -4.64
CA LYS A 255 18.36 -10.83 -3.89
C LYS A 255 17.09 -11.31 -4.59
N HIS A 256 16.33 -10.39 -5.23
CA HIS A 256 15.05 -10.69 -5.88
C HIS A 256 14.83 -9.75 -7.08
N CYS A 257 14.97 -10.26 -8.29
CA CYS A 257 14.91 -9.45 -9.51
C CYS A 257 13.56 -8.76 -9.78
N GLY A 258 12.49 -9.13 -9.08
CA GLY A 258 11.21 -8.43 -9.13
C GLY A 258 11.16 -7.12 -8.34
N PHE A 259 12.20 -6.81 -7.58
CA PHE A 259 12.30 -5.60 -6.75
C PHE A 259 13.31 -4.62 -7.36
N VAL A 260 12.90 -3.36 -7.48
CA VAL A 260 13.82 -2.24 -7.62
C VAL A 260 14.05 -1.65 -6.23
N VAL A 261 15.32 -1.43 -5.89
CA VAL A 261 15.75 -0.92 -4.59
C VAL A 261 16.46 0.43 -4.73
N ASN A 262 16.33 1.26 -3.70
CA ASN A 262 17.11 2.48 -3.56
C ASN A 262 18.44 2.14 -2.85
N LEU A 263 19.54 2.34 -3.54
CA LEU A 263 20.90 2.10 -3.00
C LEU A 263 21.44 3.28 -2.18
N GLY A 264 20.66 4.34 -2.05
CA GLY A 264 20.99 5.61 -1.44
C GLY A 264 21.00 6.72 -2.48
N GLY A 265 20.20 7.77 -2.24
CA GLY A 265 20.09 8.92 -3.13
C GLY A 265 19.40 8.68 -4.48
N ALA A 266 18.67 7.55 -4.65
CA ALA A 266 17.87 7.34 -5.85
C ALA A 266 16.73 8.36 -5.95
N THR A 267 16.51 8.85 -7.16
CA THR A 267 15.39 9.73 -7.52
C THR A 267 14.23 8.95 -8.12
N CYS A 268 13.04 9.56 -8.18
CA CYS A 268 11.91 9.02 -8.93
C CYS A 268 12.27 8.84 -10.42
N ALA A 269 13.00 9.79 -10.98
CA ALA A 269 13.48 9.72 -12.36
C ALA A 269 14.39 8.51 -12.59
N ASP A 270 15.34 8.22 -11.67
CA ASP A 270 16.21 7.03 -11.75
C ASP A 270 15.39 5.73 -11.78
N VAL A 271 14.41 5.61 -10.88
CA VAL A 271 13.57 4.40 -10.79
C VAL A 271 12.75 4.21 -12.06
N LEU A 272 12.17 5.28 -12.60
CA LEU A 272 11.36 5.21 -13.82
C LEU A 272 12.23 4.85 -15.03
N ALA A 273 13.39 5.48 -15.20
CA ALA A 273 14.33 5.15 -16.26
C ALA A 273 14.77 3.69 -16.17
N LEU A 274 15.16 3.22 -14.98
CA LEU A 274 15.53 1.82 -14.75
C LEU A 274 14.37 0.87 -15.13
N CYS A 275 13.13 1.20 -14.74
CA CYS A 275 11.96 0.38 -15.08
C CYS A 275 11.73 0.30 -16.59
N ASP A 276 11.89 1.41 -17.30
CA ASP A 276 11.68 1.46 -18.75
C ASP A 276 12.80 0.71 -19.50
N GLU A 277 14.07 0.79 -19.06
CA GLU A 277 15.17 -0.01 -19.57
C GLU A 277 14.96 -1.51 -19.35
N VAL A 278 14.60 -1.92 -18.12
CA VAL A 278 14.29 -3.32 -17.79
C VAL A 278 13.14 -3.85 -18.65
N ARG A 279 12.06 -3.07 -18.81
CA ARG A 279 10.92 -3.42 -19.64
C ARG A 279 11.33 -3.63 -21.11
N ALA A 280 12.15 -2.71 -21.67
CA ALA A 280 12.59 -2.78 -23.05
C ALA A 280 13.44 -4.04 -23.29
N ILE A 281 14.42 -4.32 -22.41
CA ILE A 281 15.31 -5.49 -22.52
C ILE A 281 14.53 -6.81 -22.38
N VAL A 282 13.60 -6.88 -21.40
CA VAL A 282 12.77 -8.09 -21.20
C VAL A 282 11.87 -8.31 -22.41
N LYS A 283 11.25 -7.26 -22.94
CA LYS A 283 10.39 -7.36 -24.13
C LYS A 283 11.17 -7.83 -25.35
N GLU A 284 12.35 -7.29 -25.59
CA GLU A 284 13.22 -7.69 -26.71
C GLU A 284 13.65 -9.17 -26.62
N LYS A 285 14.09 -9.61 -25.42
CA LYS A 285 14.63 -10.96 -25.23
C LYS A 285 13.61 -12.05 -25.06
N THR A 286 12.41 -11.74 -24.53
CA THR A 286 11.41 -12.75 -24.12
C THR A 286 10.05 -12.59 -24.76
N GLY A 287 9.77 -11.45 -25.39
CA GLY A 287 8.44 -11.09 -25.92
C GLY A 287 7.44 -10.59 -24.87
N TYR A 288 7.73 -10.71 -23.57
CA TYR A 288 6.84 -10.24 -22.51
C TYR A 288 6.97 -8.74 -22.29
N ASP A 289 5.82 -8.04 -22.29
CA ASP A 289 5.75 -6.63 -21.93
C ASP A 289 5.40 -6.47 -20.44
N LEU A 290 6.33 -5.97 -19.63
CA LEU A 290 6.15 -5.82 -18.19
C LEU A 290 5.34 -4.56 -17.87
N GLU A 291 4.34 -4.68 -16.99
CA GLU A 291 3.56 -3.56 -16.45
C GLU A 291 4.02 -3.25 -15.02
N LYS A 292 4.20 -1.96 -14.70
CA LYS A 292 4.55 -1.53 -13.34
C LYS A 292 3.41 -1.82 -12.36
N GLU A 293 3.73 -2.41 -11.20
CA GLU A 293 2.82 -2.61 -10.06
C GLU A 293 2.88 -1.41 -9.11
N ILE A 294 4.06 -0.80 -8.97
CA ILE A 294 4.25 0.40 -8.14
C ILE A 294 3.46 1.58 -8.71
N ARG A 295 2.87 2.36 -7.81
CA ARG A 295 2.06 3.54 -8.18
C ARG A 295 2.91 4.80 -8.11
N VAL A 296 3.02 5.48 -9.24
CA VAL A 296 3.72 6.77 -9.34
C VAL A 296 2.75 7.89 -9.01
N VAL A 297 3.09 8.71 -8.01
CA VAL A 297 2.28 9.84 -7.53
C VAL A 297 3.02 11.14 -7.82
N ARG A 298 2.35 11.99 -8.60
CA ARG A 298 2.91 13.28 -9.08
C ARG A 298 1.99 14.43 -8.72
#